data_9b2d0842c302cc5ed6541c7f7dd45c19
#
_entry.id   9b2d0842c302cc5ed6541c7f7dd45c19
#
_cell.length_a   1.000
_cell.length_b   1.000
_cell.length_c   1.000
_cell.angle_alpha   90.00
_cell.angle_beta   90.00
_cell.angle_gamma   90.00
#
_symmetry.space_group_name_H-M   'P 1'
#
loop_
_entity.id
_entity.type
_entity.pdbx_description
1 polymer ?
#
loop_
_entity_poly.entity_id
_entity_poly.type
_entity_poly.pdbx_seq_one_letter_code
_entity_poly.pdbx_strand_id
1 'polypeptide(L)'
;IGRVQFAPTRGRYKIYIIDEVHMLSTAAFNALLKTLEEPPSHVVFILATTDPQKVPETIHSRCQRFDFRRISTEAMVSRLGAICTAENVEFEGEALELIAHRAEGGMRNALTSLEQLIAFGDGAVTMEVAERMLGAVDSTDLADIVRTIGVRDAAACFRWVAEYVETGADMAQFVANLAEHMRNMYVMAVAGPEVVLDVSETTR
;
A
#
# COMPACT_ATOMS: atom_id res chain seq x y z
N ILE A 1 -5.04 27.43 17.19
CA ILE A 1 -5.56 28.55 16.38
C ILE A 1 -5.00 29.89 16.88
N GLY A 2 -4.92 30.20 18.20
CA GLY A 2 -4.41 31.47 18.71
C GLY A 2 -3.00 31.88 18.25
N ARG A 3 -2.15 30.95 17.83
CA ARG A 3 -0.81 31.22 17.32
C ARG A 3 -0.71 31.47 15.81
N VAL A 4 -1.81 31.35 15.08
CA VAL A 4 -1.84 31.51 13.61
C VAL A 4 -1.60 32.96 13.20
N GLN A 5 -2.08 33.91 14.01
CA GLN A 5 -1.98 35.34 13.72
C GLN A 5 -0.57 35.94 13.85
N PHE A 6 0.34 35.22 14.53
CA PHE A 6 1.71 35.73 14.71
C PHE A 6 2.56 35.39 13.48
N ALA A 7 3.34 36.34 13.03
CA ALA A 7 4.30 36.16 11.94
C ALA A 7 5.32 35.06 12.26
N PRO A 8 5.87 34.37 11.23
CA PRO A 8 6.90 33.38 11.44
C PRO A 8 8.18 34.03 12.00
N THR A 9 8.87 33.32 12.89
CA THR A 9 10.17 33.77 13.44
C THR A 9 11.33 33.53 12.45
N ARG A 10 11.15 32.62 11.50
CA ARG A 10 12.09 32.32 10.41
C ARG A 10 11.29 32.02 9.15
N GLY A 11 11.82 32.41 7.98
CA GLY A 11 11.17 32.18 6.70
C GLY A 11 10.05 33.17 6.37
N ARG A 12 9.44 33.00 5.20
CA ARG A 12 8.37 33.88 4.68
C ARG A 12 6.99 33.41 5.09
N TYR A 13 6.81 32.10 5.27
CA TYR A 13 5.53 31.48 5.53
C TYR A 13 5.57 30.62 6.78
N LYS A 14 4.43 30.54 7.44
CA LYS A 14 4.14 29.61 8.53
C LYS A 14 3.22 28.52 7.98
N ILE A 15 3.76 27.32 7.84
CA ILE A 15 3.05 26.18 7.22
C ILE A 15 2.49 25.29 8.33
N TYR A 16 1.19 25.02 8.27
CA TYR A 16 0.51 24.06 9.13
C TYR A 16 0.12 22.85 8.30
N ILE A 17 0.68 21.70 8.63
CA ILE A 17 0.32 20.42 8.03
C ILE A 17 -0.57 19.68 9.03
N ILE A 18 -1.80 19.38 8.61
CA ILE A 18 -2.77 18.63 9.40
C ILE A 18 -3.02 17.34 8.66
N ASP A 19 -2.42 16.27 9.18
CA ASP A 19 -2.59 14.93 8.64
C ASP A 19 -3.88 14.31 9.18
N GLU A 20 -4.50 13.44 8.40
CA GLU A 20 -5.78 12.79 8.69
C GLU A 20 -6.84 13.78 9.19
N VAL A 21 -6.98 14.89 8.47
CA VAL A 21 -7.84 16.01 8.87
C VAL A 21 -9.29 15.59 9.13
N HIS A 22 -9.76 14.51 8.51
CA HIS A 22 -11.10 13.95 8.75
C HIS A 22 -11.33 13.46 10.19
N MET A 23 -10.25 13.26 10.97
CA MET A 23 -10.33 12.91 12.40
C MET A 23 -10.62 14.11 13.31
N LEU A 24 -10.64 15.32 12.78
CA LEU A 24 -10.98 16.51 13.56
C LEU A 24 -12.45 16.48 13.99
N SER A 25 -12.72 16.95 15.20
CA SER A 25 -14.09 17.16 15.66
C SER A 25 -14.78 18.29 14.88
N THR A 26 -16.11 18.28 14.86
CA THR A 26 -16.91 19.34 14.24
C THR A 26 -16.56 20.71 14.80
N ALA A 27 -16.30 20.81 16.10
CA ALA A 27 -15.88 22.06 16.73
C ALA A 27 -14.51 22.53 16.24
N ALA A 28 -13.57 21.61 15.99
CA ALA A 28 -12.27 21.92 15.44
C ALA A 28 -12.36 22.39 13.97
N PHE A 29 -13.20 21.76 13.16
CA PHE A 29 -13.48 22.22 11.80
C PHE A 29 -14.07 23.64 11.80
N ASN A 30 -15.07 23.91 12.62
CA ASN A 30 -15.68 25.23 12.73
C ASN A 30 -14.68 26.31 13.17
N ALA A 31 -13.75 25.96 14.06
CA ALA A 31 -12.68 26.87 14.45
C ALA A 31 -11.67 27.13 13.31
N LEU A 32 -11.39 26.10 12.48
CA LEU A 32 -10.50 26.22 11.32
C LEU A 32 -11.11 27.09 10.21
N LEU A 33 -12.44 27.00 9.99
CA LEU A 33 -13.16 27.76 8.97
C LEU A 33 -12.88 29.26 9.03
N LYS A 34 -12.90 29.86 10.22
CA LYS A 34 -12.63 31.31 10.39
C LYS A 34 -11.27 31.72 9.85
N THR A 35 -10.28 30.84 9.98
CA THR A 35 -8.91 31.10 9.50
C THR A 35 -8.75 30.82 8.02
N LEU A 36 -9.51 29.83 7.48
CA LEU A 36 -9.52 29.52 6.06
C LEU A 36 -10.28 30.54 5.22
N GLU A 37 -11.26 31.25 5.81
CA GLU A 37 -11.99 32.35 5.14
C GLU A 37 -11.11 33.59 4.94
N GLU A 38 -10.34 33.94 5.94
CA GLU A 38 -9.44 35.11 5.92
C GLU A 38 -8.04 34.69 6.42
N PRO A 39 -7.29 33.90 5.63
CA PRO A 39 -5.99 33.48 6.07
C PRO A 39 -4.99 34.62 6.09
N PRO A 40 -4.17 34.77 7.16
CA PRO A 40 -3.08 35.72 7.14
C PRO A 40 -2.13 35.43 5.96
N SER A 41 -1.63 36.44 5.30
CA SER A 41 -0.81 36.35 4.08
C SER A 41 0.45 35.50 4.24
N HIS A 42 0.90 35.31 5.48
CA HIS A 42 2.08 34.50 5.83
C HIS A 42 1.74 33.07 6.26
N VAL A 43 0.47 32.63 6.16
CA VAL A 43 0.03 31.32 6.62
C VAL A 43 -0.40 30.45 5.45
N VAL A 44 0.05 29.19 5.47
CA VAL A 44 -0.37 28.15 4.52
C VAL A 44 -0.85 26.95 5.31
N PHE A 45 -2.03 26.44 4.96
CA PHE A 45 -2.54 25.16 5.47
C PHE A 45 -2.41 24.07 4.43
N ILE A 46 -1.88 22.94 4.84
CA ILE A 46 -1.86 21.70 4.05
C ILE A 46 -2.68 20.69 4.85
N LEU A 47 -3.83 20.30 4.30
CA LEU A 47 -4.74 19.34 4.92
C LEU A 47 -4.63 18.03 4.14
N ALA A 48 -4.27 16.95 4.80
CA ALA A 48 -4.19 15.62 4.21
C ALA A 48 -5.29 14.71 4.77
N THR A 49 -5.86 13.85 3.93
CA THR A 49 -6.88 12.88 4.35
C THR A 49 -6.89 11.68 3.43
N THR A 50 -7.14 10.51 4.00
CA THR A 50 -7.45 9.28 3.28
C THR A 50 -8.95 9.14 2.99
N ASP A 51 -9.81 9.93 3.68
CA ASP A 51 -11.26 9.90 3.52
C ASP A 51 -11.82 11.31 3.27
N PRO A 52 -11.76 11.81 2.02
CA PRO A 52 -12.23 13.15 1.70
C PRO A 52 -13.73 13.33 1.95
N GLN A 53 -14.53 12.25 1.92
CA GLN A 53 -15.99 12.34 2.11
C GLN A 53 -16.37 12.73 3.53
N LYS A 54 -15.52 12.49 4.51
CA LYS A 54 -15.72 12.90 5.91
C LYS A 54 -15.31 14.34 6.19
N VAL A 55 -14.66 15.01 5.25
CA VAL A 55 -14.30 16.42 5.39
C VAL A 55 -15.50 17.28 4.96
N PRO A 56 -15.93 18.28 5.76
CA PRO A 56 -17.06 19.13 5.42
C PRO A 56 -16.85 19.90 4.10
N GLU A 57 -17.90 20.01 3.30
CA GLU A 57 -17.90 20.75 2.02
C GLU A 57 -17.47 22.21 2.21
N THR A 58 -17.77 22.81 3.36
CA THR A 58 -17.33 24.16 3.72
C THR A 58 -15.82 24.30 3.81
N ILE A 59 -15.08 23.23 4.09
CA ILE A 59 -13.61 23.19 4.03
C ILE A 59 -13.16 22.99 2.58
N HIS A 60 -13.77 22.04 1.85
CA HIS A 60 -13.42 21.76 0.45
C HIS A 60 -13.53 23.02 -0.43
N SER A 61 -14.61 23.81 -0.26
CA SER A 61 -14.84 25.02 -1.06
C SER A 61 -13.78 26.13 -0.85
N ARG A 62 -12.96 26.03 0.20
CA ARG A 62 -11.92 27.01 0.57
C ARG A 62 -10.51 26.50 0.36
N CYS A 63 -10.37 25.27 -0.13
CA CYS A 63 -9.08 24.64 -0.36
C CYS A 63 -8.90 24.25 -1.82
N GLN A 64 -7.69 24.35 -2.32
CA GLN A 64 -7.32 23.70 -3.57
C GLN A 64 -7.12 22.22 -3.30
N ARG A 65 -7.81 21.36 -4.07
CA ARG A 65 -7.73 19.91 -3.93
C ARG A 65 -6.69 19.32 -4.86
N PHE A 66 -5.90 18.38 -4.32
CA PHE A 66 -4.93 17.56 -5.04
C PHE A 66 -5.20 16.09 -4.73
N ASP A 67 -5.55 15.32 -5.74
CA ASP A 67 -5.79 13.89 -5.59
C ASP A 67 -4.51 13.10 -5.88
N PHE A 68 -4.03 12.37 -4.87
CA PHE A 68 -2.90 11.44 -4.99
C PHE A 68 -3.44 10.05 -5.33
N ARG A 69 -2.90 9.45 -6.38
CA ARG A 69 -3.26 8.11 -6.83
C ARG A 69 -2.25 7.09 -6.35
N ARG A 70 -2.64 5.82 -6.40
CA ARG A 70 -1.71 4.70 -6.22
C ARG A 70 -0.60 4.78 -7.27
N ILE A 71 0.62 4.44 -6.87
CA ILE A 71 1.79 4.39 -7.77
C ILE A 71 1.70 3.08 -8.55
N SER A 72 2.00 3.10 -9.85
CA SER A 72 2.04 1.88 -10.66
C SER A 72 3.21 0.98 -10.24
N THR A 73 3.08 -0.33 -10.47
CA THR A 73 4.11 -1.31 -10.16
C THR A 73 5.42 -0.96 -10.85
N GLU A 74 5.39 -0.61 -12.13
CA GLU A 74 6.60 -0.26 -12.89
C GLU A 74 7.29 1.00 -12.34
N ALA A 75 6.53 2.04 -11.99
CA ALA A 75 7.10 3.26 -11.40
C ALA A 75 7.70 2.97 -10.03
N MET A 76 7.09 2.07 -9.27
CA MET A 76 7.57 1.66 -7.96
C MET A 76 8.87 0.85 -8.07
N VAL A 77 8.91 -0.17 -8.94
CA VAL A 77 10.11 -0.98 -9.23
C VAL A 77 11.26 -0.09 -9.67
N SER A 78 11.02 0.82 -10.62
CA SER A 78 12.02 1.78 -11.08
C SER A 78 12.58 2.62 -9.93
N ARG A 79 11.71 3.07 -9.01
CA ARG A 79 12.13 3.87 -7.85
C ARG A 79 12.93 3.05 -6.84
N LEU A 80 12.50 1.82 -6.54
CA LEU A 80 13.21 0.91 -5.64
C LEU A 80 14.60 0.56 -6.20
N GLY A 81 14.70 0.24 -7.50
CA GLY A 81 15.97 -0.04 -8.16
C GLY A 81 16.93 1.15 -8.13
N ALA A 82 16.42 2.38 -8.33
CA ALA A 82 17.23 3.59 -8.21
C ALA A 82 17.77 3.79 -6.78
N ILE A 83 17.00 3.43 -5.75
CA ILE A 83 17.42 3.50 -4.35
C ILE A 83 18.50 2.45 -4.07
N CYS A 84 18.28 1.18 -4.46
CA CYS A 84 19.26 0.12 -4.30
C CYS A 84 20.61 0.49 -4.96
N THR A 85 20.55 1.04 -6.17
CA THR A 85 21.74 1.50 -6.88
C THR A 85 22.46 2.62 -6.12
N ALA A 86 21.73 3.60 -5.58
CA ALA A 86 22.29 4.72 -4.85
C ALA A 86 22.93 4.30 -3.51
N GLU A 87 22.35 3.28 -2.87
CA GLU A 87 22.85 2.72 -1.58
C GLU A 87 23.86 1.59 -1.79
N ASN A 88 24.23 1.26 -3.04
CA ASN A 88 25.12 0.14 -3.41
C ASN A 88 24.63 -1.22 -2.89
N VAL A 89 23.33 -1.45 -2.94
CA VAL A 89 22.67 -2.72 -2.60
C VAL A 89 22.48 -3.54 -3.87
N GLU A 90 22.92 -4.79 -3.85
CA GLU A 90 22.64 -5.75 -4.93
C GLU A 90 21.18 -6.19 -4.86
N PHE A 91 20.54 -6.32 -6.03
CA PHE A 91 19.13 -6.68 -6.08
C PHE A 91 18.78 -7.49 -7.32
N GLU A 92 17.77 -8.35 -7.18
CA GLU A 92 17.09 -9.03 -8.28
C GLU A 92 15.83 -8.26 -8.66
N GLY A 93 15.58 -8.09 -9.96
CA GLY A 93 14.42 -7.34 -10.47
C GLY A 93 13.09 -7.94 -9.99
N GLU A 94 12.98 -9.26 -10.01
CA GLU A 94 11.81 -10.01 -9.56
C GLU A 94 11.49 -9.78 -8.07
N ALA A 95 12.51 -9.63 -7.22
CA ALA A 95 12.32 -9.29 -5.80
C ALA A 95 11.72 -7.89 -5.64
N LEU A 96 12.15 -6.91 -6.46
CA LEU A 96 11.57 -5.56 -6.43
C LEU A 96 10.13 -5.54 -6.98
N GLU A 97 9.83 -6.38 -7.96
CA GLU A 97 8.46 -6.55 -8.47
C GLU A 97 7.55 -7.12 -7.38
N LEU A 98 8.00 -8.13 -6.64
CA LEU A 98 7.25 -8.69 -5.51
C LEU A 98 6.98 -7.64 -4.42
N ILE A 99 8.00 -6.83 -4.06
CA ILE A 99 7.82 -5.71 -3.11
C ILE A 99 6.75 -4.73 -3.64
N ALA A 100 6.88 -4.31 -4.91
CA ALA A 100 5.99 -3.32 -5.51
C ALA A 100 4.55 -3.83 -5.57
N HIS A 101 4.35 -5.10 -5.91
CA HIS A 101 3.04 -5.73 -5.92
C HIS A 101 2.41 -5.75 -4.52
N ARG A 102 3.16 -6.19 -3.51
CA ARG A 102 2.71 -6.25 -2.11
C ARG A 102 2.43 -4.88 -1.48
N ALA A 103 3.09 -3.85 -1.97
CA ALA A 103 2.90 -2.48 -1.47
C ALA A 103 1.60 -1.81 -1.95
N GLU A 104 0.86 -2.43 -2.88
CA GLU A 104 -0.45 -1.97 -3.38
C GLU A 104 -0.49 -0.49 -3.77
N GLY A 105 0.59 0.01 -4.37
CA GLY A 105 0.72 1.41 -4.80
C GLY A 105 1.15 2.37 -3.69
N GLY A 106 1.49 1.89 -2.50
CA GLY A 106 1.98 2.67 -1.36
C GLY A 106 3.50 2.68 -1.25
N MET A 107 4.17 3.77 -1.65
CA MET A 107 5.64 3.85 -1.59
C MET A 107 6.21 3.66 -0.18
N ARG A 108 5.52 4.12 0.86
CA ARG A 108 5.96 3.91 2.26
C ARG A 108 6.07 2.42 2.58
N ASN A 109 5.05 1.64 2.22
CA ASN A 109 5.04 0.20 2.45
C ASN A 109 6.17 -0.48 1.66
N ALA A 110 6.35 -0.10 0.39
CA ALA A 110 7.42 -0.62 -0.45
C ALA A 110 8.81 -0.36 0.14
N LEU A 111 9.05 0.86 0.63
CA LEU A 111 10.32 1.21 1.26
C LEU A 111 10.56 0.45 2.57
N THR A 112 9.52 0.30 3.40
CA THR A 112 9.62 -0.48 4.63
C THR A 112 9.97 -1.94 4.33
N SER A 113 9.32 -2.55 3.33
CA SER A 113 9.65 -3.90 2.89
C SER A 113 11.07 -4.00 2.33
N LEU A 114 11.50 -3.02 1.53
CA LEU A 114 12.86 -2.98 1.00
C LEU A 114 13.90 -2.91 2.12
N GLU A 115 13.73 -2.03 3.11
CA GLU A 115 14.62 -1.91 4.26
C GLU A 115 14.72 -3.22 5.05
N GLN A 116 13.59 -3.89 5.25
CA GLN A 116 13.56 -5.20 5.90
C GLN A 116 14.34 -6.25 5.12
N LEU A 117 14.13 -6.33 3.80
CA LEU A 117 14.83 -7.29 2.95
C LEU A 117 16.35 -7.05 2.92
N ILE A 118 16.78 -5.80 2.85
CA ILE A 118 18.21 -5.44 2.93
C ILE A 118 18.81 -5.92 4.26
N ALA A 119 18.10 -5.70 5.37
CA ALA A 119 18.58 -6.09 6.69
C ALA A 119 18.65 -7.61 6.89
N PHE A 120 17.74 -8.38 6.28
CA PHE A 120 17.71 -9.84 6.40
C PHE A 120 18.55 -10.57 5.33
N GLY A 121 18.82 -9.93 4.21
CA GLY A 121 19.57 -10.49 3.08
C GLY A 121 21.06 -10.15 3.10
N ASP A 122 21.62 -9.82 4.27
CA ASP A 122 23.04 -9.43 4.42
C ASP A 122 23.49 -8.35 3.42
N GLY A 123 22.58 -7.42 3.11
CA GLY A 123 22.87 -6.31 2.19
C GLY A 123 22.48 -6.57 0.73
N ALA A 124 21.83 -7.68 0.43
CA ALA A 124 21.30 -7.98 -0.90
C ALA A 124 19.79 -8.25 -0.86
N VAL A 125 19.09 -7.87 -1.93
CA VAL A 125 17.64 -8.09 -2.11
C VAL A 125 17.44 -9.18 -3.16
N THR A 126 17.36 -10.43 -2.68
CA THR A 126 17.16 -11.60 -3.55
C THR A 126 15.70 -12.07 -3.50
N MET A 127 15.27 -12.79 -4.54
CA MET A 127 13.92 -13.35 -4.60
C MET A 127 13.68 -14.34 -3.45
N GLU A 128 14.66 -15.17 -3.12
CA GLU A 128 14.58 -16.12 -2.00
C GLU A 128 14.27 -15.41 -0.65
N VAL A 129 14.96 -14.31 -0.37
CA VAL A 129 14.75 -13.53 0.85
C VAL A 129 13.39 -12.83 0.80
N ALA A 130 12.99 -12.33 -0.37
CA ALA A 130 11.72 -11.66 -0.57
C ALA A 130 10.53 -12.62 -0.37
N GLU A 131 10.57 -13.79 -0.95
CA GLU A 131 9.54 -14.84 -0.75
C GLU A 131 9.41 -15.24 0.72
N ARG A 132 10.53 -15.53 1.37
CA ARG A 132 10.54 -15.95 2.77
C ARG A 132 10.00 -14.86 3.72
N MET A 133 10.28 -13.59 3.45
CA MET A 133 9.93 -12.50 4.36
C MET A 133 8.57 -11.85 4.08
N LEU A 134 8.24 -11.69 2.81
CA LEU A 134 6.98 -11.06 2.43
C LEU A 134 5.83 -12.07 2.44
N GLY A 135 6.12 -13.34 2.81
CA GLY A 135 5.10 -14.38 2.90
C GLY A 135 4.40 -14.55 1.56
N ALA A 136 5.17 -14.63 0.49
CA ALA A 136 4.61 -15.12 -0.75
C ALA A 136 4.04 -16.49 -0.43
N VAL A 137 2.72 -16.58 -0.33
CA VAL A 137 2.06 -17.89 -0.36
C VAL A 137 2.51 -18.48 -1.67
N ASP A 138 3.19 -19.60 -1.62
CA ASP A 138 3.68 -20.26 -2.82
C ASP A 138 2.49 -20.36 -3.79
N SER A 139 2.69 -19.92 -5.02
CA SER A 139 1.65 -20.04 -6.05
C SER A 139 1.18 -21.48 -6.19
N THR A 140 2.03 -22.43 -5.84
CA THR A 140 1.75 -23.86 -5.75
C THR A 140 0.75 -24.16 -4.64
N ASP A 141 0.91 -23.57 -3.45
CA ASP A 141 -0.01 -23.74 -2.32
C ASP A 141 -1.41 -23.19 -2.64
N LEU A 142 -1.47 -22.03 -3.31
CA LEU A 142 -2.75 -21.47 -3.77
C LEU A 142 -3.40 -22.36 -4.84
N ALA A 143 -2.63 -22.85 -5.80
CA ALA A 143 -3.15 -23.73 -6.83
C ALA A 143 -3.64 -25.06 -6.25
N ASP A 144 -2.96 -25.61 -5.25
CA ASP A 144 -3.32 -26.87 -4.61
C ASP A 144 -4.60 -26.77 -3.80
N ILE A 145 -4.75 -25.72 -2.98
CA ILE A 145 -6.00 -25.53 -2.23
C ILE A 145 -7.17 -25.24 -3.16
N VAL A 146 -6.99 -24.43 -4.21
CA VAL A 146 -8.04 -24.16 -5.20
C VAL A 146 -8.45 -25.42 -5.93
N ARG A 147 -7.50 -26.28 -6.31
CA ARG A 147 -7.79 -27.59 -6.92
C ARG A 147 -8.58 -28.48 -5.96
N THR A 148 -8.20 -28.50 -4.68
CA THR A 148 -8.90 -29.27 -3.64
C THR A 148 -10.33 -28.76 -3.43
N ILE A 149 -10.54 -27.44 -3.44
CA ILE A 149 -11.87 -26.83 -3.42
C ILE A 149 -12.68 -27.23 -4.66
N GLY A 150 -12.05 -27.22 -5.83
CA GLY A 150 -12.66 -27.56 -7.12
C GLY A 150 -13.23 -28.98 -7.17
N VAL A 151 -12.54 -29.95 -6.56
CA VAL A 151 -13.03 -31.33 -6.44
C VAL A 151 -14.03 -31.53 -5.28
N ARG A 152 -14.34 -30.47 -4.50
CA ARG A 152 -15.29 -30.45 -3.38
C ARG A 152 -14.93 -31.42 -2.24
N ASP A 153 -13.67 -31.71 -2.03
CA ASP A 153 -13.18 -32.50 -0.90
C ASP A 153 -12.97 -31.61 0.33
N ALA A 154 -14.03 -31.39 1.09
CA ALA A 154 -13.96 -30.57 2.31
C ALA A 154 -12.99 -31.15 3.35
N ALA A 155 -12.86 -32.48 3.46
CA ALA A 155 -11.96 -33.10 4.42
C ALA A 155 -10.49 -32.85 4.05
N ALA A 156 -10.14 -32.90 2.76
CA ALA A 156 -8.82 -32.53 2.27
C ALA A 156 -8.54 -31.03 2.50
N CYS A 157 -9.50 -30.14 2.27
CA CYS A 157 -9.33 -28.71 2.56
C CYS A 157 -8.98 -28.47 4.04
N PHE A 158 -9.72 -29.10 4.98
CA PHE A 158 -9.42 -28.94 6.40
C PHE A 158 -8.06 -29.49 6.81
N ARG A 159 -7.64 -30.63 6.24
CA ARG A 159 -6.27 -31.17 6.48
C ARG A 159 -5.21 -30.20 5.97
N TRP A 160 -5.36 -29.73 4.74
CA TRP A 160 -4.45 -28.77 4.13
C TRP A 160 -4.30 -27.50 4.99
N VAL A 161 -5.43 -26.93 5.45
CA VAL A 161 -5.42 -25.74 6.34
C VAL A 161 -4.68 -26.06 7.65
N ALA A 162 -4.92 -27.22 8.25
CA ALA A 162 -4.24 -27.60 9.49
C ALA A 162 -2.72 -27.69 9.31
N GLU A 163 -2.27 -28.33 8.23
CA GLU A 163 -0.85 -28.44 7.88
C GLU A 163 -0.24 -27.06 7.60
N TYR A 164 -0.94 -26.20 6.88
CA TYR A 164 -0.48 -24.85 6.55
C TYR A 164 -0.33 -23.97 7.82
N VAL A 165 -1.24 -24.09 8.77
CA VAL A 165 -1.15 -23.38 10.07
C VAL A 165 0.07 -23.83 10.88
N GLU A 166 0.44 -25.12 10.81
CA GLU A 166 1.62 -25.65 11.51
C GLU A 166 2.94 -25.06 10.97
N THR A 167 2.96 -24.54 9.74
CA THR A 167 4.13 -23.83 9.20
C THR A 167 4.38 -22.47 9.83
N GLY A 168 3.43 -21.97 10.63
CA GLY A 168 3.50 -20.63 11.24
C GLY A 168 3.11 -19.49 10.27
N ALA A 169 2.52 -19.81 9.12
CA ALA A 169 2.12 -18.84 8.12
C ALA A 169 0.96 -17.94 8.58
N ASP A 170 0.93 -16.70 8.12
CA ASP A 170 -0.16 -15.76 8.39
C ASP A 170 -1.42 -16.13 7.60
N MET A 171 -2.42 -16.64 8.32
CA MET A 171 -3.71 -17.04 7.74
C MET A 171 -4.51 -15.87 7.20
N ALA A 172 -4.38 -14.66 7.75
CA ALA A 172 -5.08 -13.49 7.23
C ALA A 172 -4.50 -13.10 5.86
N GLN A 173 -3.19 -13.12 5.74
CA GLN A 173 -2.50 -12.91 4.47
C GLN A 173 -2.81 -14.02 3.45
N PHE A 174 -2.86 -15.28 3.89
CA PHE A 174 -3.24 -16.40 3.04
C PHE A 174 -4.64 -16.21 2.45
N VAL A 175 -5.64 -15.87 3.27
CA VAL A 175 -7.02 -15.65 2.80
C VAL A 175 -7.10 -14.48 1.82
N ALA A 176 -6.35 -13.40 2.05
CA ALA A 176 -6.28 -12.26 1.14
C ALA A 176 -5.70 -12.68 -0.23
N ASN A 177 -4.60 -13.44 -0.23
CA ASN A 177 -3.97 -13.96 -1.45
C ASN A 177 -4.88 -14.95 -2.19
N LEU A 178 -5.58 -15.83 -1.45
CA LEU A 178 -6.54 -16.77 -2.03
C LEU A 178 -7.71 -16.03 -2.71
N ALA A 179 -8.25 -15.00 -2.06
CA ALA A 179 -9.32 -14.20 -2.62
C ALA A 179 -8.88 -13.48 -3.91
N GLU A 180 -7.66 -12.94 -3.92
CA GLU A 180 -7.08 -12.30 -5.11
C GLU A 180 -6.86 -13.32 -6.24
N HIS A 181 -6.30 -14.49 -5.92
CA HIS A 181 -6.08 -15.58 -6.87
C HIS A 181 -7.39 -16.04 -7.51
N MET A 182 -8.43 -16.29 -6.71
CA MET A 182 -9.76 -16.65 -7.20
C MET A 182 -10.39 -15.55 -8.06
N ARG A 183 -10.23 -14.27 -7.67
CA ARG A 183 -10.67 -13.14 -8.48
C ARG A 183 -10.00 -13.13 -9.84
N ASN A 184 -8.68 -13.32 -9.87
CA ASN A 184 -7.90 -13.31 -11.10
C ASN A 184 -8.28 -14.49 -12.02
N MET A 185 -8.47 -15.68 -11.44
CA MET A 185 -8.99 -16.85 -12.19
C MET A 185 -10.37 -16.55 -12.80
N TYR A 186 -11.27 -15.93 -12.02
CA TYR A 186 -12.59 -15.57 -12.51
C TYR A 186 -12.54 -14.54 -13.64
N VAL A 187 -11.72 -13.50 -13.50
CA VAL A 187 -11.52 -12.49 -14.54
C VAL A 187 -10.94 -13.11 -15.80
N MET A 188 -9.94 -13.99 -15.69
CA MET A 188 -9.39 -14.72 -16.85
C MET A 188 -10.44 -15.59 -17.55
N ALA A 189 -11.27 -16.27 -16.78
CA ALA A 189 -12.31 -17.14 -17.34
C ALA A 189 -13.41 -16.35 -18.08
N VAL A 190 -13.72 -15.12 -17.65
CA VAL A 190 -14.81 -14.30 -18.19
C VAL A 190 -14.33 -13.32 -19.27
N ALA A 191 -13.20 -12.66 -19.04
CA ALA A 191 -12.70 -11.56 -19.88
C ALA A 191 -11.48 -11.94 -20.75
N GLY A 192 -10.94 -13.13 -20.56
CA GLY A 192 -9.74 -13.61 -21.25
C GLY A 192 -8.43 -13.24 -20.53
N PRO A 193 -7.33 -13.94 -20.87
CA PRO A 193 -6.04 -13.80 -20.17
C PRO A 193 -5.36 -12.44 -20.42
N GLU A 194 -5.79 -11.68 -21.41
CA GLU A 194 -5.21 -10.39 -21.78
C GLU A 194 -5.61 -9.24 -20.81
N VAL A 195 -6.65 -9.46 -20.00
CA VAL A 195 -7.19 -8.42 -19.10
C VAL A 195 -6.50 -8.43 -17.74
N VAL A 196 -5.84 -9.51 -17.38
CA VAL A 196 -5.12 -9.65 -16.10
C VAL A 196 -3.63 -9.45 -16.34
N LEU A 197 -3.16 -8.22 -16.14
CA LEU A 197 -1.80 -7.79 -16.46
C LEU A 197 -0.73 -8.29 -15.47
N ASP A 198 -1.12 -8.79 -14.28
CA ASP A 198 -0.21 -9.12 -13.17
C ASP A 198 -0.44 -10.54 -12.61
N VAL A 199 -0.46 -11.54 -13.47
CA VAL A 199 -0.67 -12.92 -13.01
C VAL A 199 0.53 -13.77 -13.33
N SER A 200 1.05 -14.50 -12.33
CA SER A 200 2.10 -15.50 -12.52
C SER A 200 1.68 -16.57 -13.55
N GLU A 201 2.64 -17.16 -14.25
CA GLU A 201 2.38 -18.22 -15.25
C GLU A 201 1.59 -19.41 -14.66
N THR A 202 1.70 -19.65 -13.35
CA THR A 202 0.99 -20.71 -12.63
C THR A 202 -0.52 -20.47 -12.54
N THR A 203 -0.99 -19.23 -12.76
CA THR A 203 -2.41 -18.88 -12.75
C THR A 203 -3.00 -18.81 -14.15
N ARG A 204 -2.15 -18.80 -15.20
CA ARG A 204 -2.54 -18.89 -16.61
C ARG A 204 -2.74 -20.33 -17.05
#